data_7a54cdd5bc5d415bc07ff3c0a4311a72
#
_entry.id   7a54cdd5bc5d415bc07ff3c0a4311a72
#
_cell.length_a   1.000
_cell.length_b   1.000
_cell.length_c   1.000
_cell.angle_alpha   90.00
_cell.angle_beta   90.00
_cell.angle_gamma   90.00
#
_symmetry.space_group_name_H-M   'P 1'
#
loop_
_entity.id
_entity.type
_entity.pdbx_description
1 polymer ?
#
loop_
_entity_poly.entity_id
_entity_poly.type
_entity_poly.pdbx_seq_one_letter_code
_entity_poly.pdbx_strand_id
1 'polypeptide(L)'
;MDAKTALSKRENFQELLDTVKEDFKPMRQKLKEKQFDLDNQDENGKTVLINIVELRGNTEQMWVLLDYGADPNIQDNEGKTALHHACIVDRKDMIICLLLFGADPEKEDNEGKKCFDDYKDDMSLIIEKITDIKREFISLTRKRRKFLKYIFDETDKDYGAKILNIESLTNYYVKINKENAEEARKDATLFIQGARLFKSTDDVSITFEEFIVAICRIAKVHGNKVIDDFITKFKEIRKKVEPKAVEEEADANDENKGDLKFTMIYYLI
;
A
#
# COMPACT_ATOMS: atom_id res chain seq x y z
N MET A 1 16.46 -4.86 -33.63
CA MET A 1 16.77 -5.69 -32.44
C MET A 1 17.20 -7.04 -32.95
N ASP A 2 18.34 -7.58 -32.52
CA ASP A 2 18.71 -8.93 -32.94
C ASP A 2 17.91 -10.00 -32.18
N ALA A 3 17.80 -11.18 -32.75
CA ALA A 3 17.00 -12.28 -32.21
C ALA A 3 17.48 -12.71 -30.80
N LYS A 4 18.78 -12.56 -30.50
CA LYS A 4 19.38 -12.89 -29.22
C LYS A 4 18.95 -11.92 -28.11
N THR A 5 18.86 -10.63 -28.41
CA THR A 5 18.39 -9.59 -27.47
C THR A 5 16.90 -9.75 -27.19
N ALA A 6 16.10 -10.09 -28.22
CA ALA A 6 14.66 -10.34 -28.04
C ALA A 6 14.40 -11.59 -27.18
N LEU A 7 15.16 -12.68 -27.39
CA LEU A 7 15.06 -13.90 -26.57
C LEU A 7 15.43 -13.62 -25.11
N SER A 8 16.51 -12.91 -24.87
CA SER A 8 16.95 -12.54 -23.50
C SER A 8 15.89 -11.68 -22.76
N LYS A 9 15.21 -10.78 -23.47
CA LYS A 9 14.11 -9.98 -22.90
C LYS A 9 12.89 -10.83 -22.53
N ARG A 10 12.52 -11.77 -23.41
CA ARG A 10 11.42 -12.71 -23.14
C ARG A 10 11.70 -13.60 -21.93
N GLU A 11 12.91 -14.16 -21.84
CA GLU A 11 13.35 -14.99 -20.71
C GLU A 11 13.32 -14.20 -19.41
N ASN A 12 13.78 -12.94 -19.44
CA ASN A 12 13.77 -12.05 -18.27
C ASN A 12 12.33 -11.68 -17.84
N PHE A 13 11.43 -11.43 -18.79
CA PHE A 13 10.02 -11.17 -18.51
C PHE A 13 9.34 -12.38 -17.88
N GLN A 14 9.53 -13.58 -18.47
CA GLN A 14 8.93 -14.81 -17.94
C GLN A 14 9.45 -15.14 -16.54
N GLU A 15 10.75 -15.00 -16.30
CA GLU A 15 11.33 -15.21 -14.98
C GLU A 15 10.79 -14.20 -13.94
N LEU A 16 10.60 -12.94 -14.33
CA LEU A 16 9.99 -11.94 -13.47
C LEU A 16 8.52 -12.29 -13.17
N LEU A 17 7.75 -12.68 -14.19
CA LEU A 17 6.36 -13.09 -14.01
C LEU A 17 6.23 -14.32 -13.10
N ASP A 18 7.11 -15.30 -13.25
CA ASP A 18 7.14 -16.48 -12.38
C ASP A 18 7.58 -16.12 -10.95
N THR A 19 8.53 -15.20 -10.80
CA THR A 19 8.94 -14.66 -9.50
C THR A 19 7.78 -13.95 -8.79
N VAL A 20 6.95 -13.24 -9.52
CA VAL A 20 5.78 -12.56 -8.96
C VAL A 20 4.69 -13.52 -8.51
N LYS A 21 4.56 -14.69 -9.14
CA LYS A 21 3.62 -15.75 -8.72
C LYS A 21 4.04 -16.45 -7.41
N GLU A 22 5.29 -16.29 -6.99
CA GLU A 22 5.78 -16.82 -5.72
C GLU A 22 5.22 -16.03 -4.54
N ASP A 23 5.41 -16.56 -3.32
CA ASP A 23 5.11 -15.84 -2.10
C ASP A 23 5.94 -14.54 -1.99
N PHE A 24 5.36 -13.56 -1.35
CA PHE A 24 5.88 -12.21 -1.16
C PHE A 24 7.35 -12.14 -0.67
N LYS A 25 7.77 -13.02 0.25
CA LYS A 25 9.15 -13.00 0.80
C LYS A 25 10.19 -13.45 -0.22
N PRO A 26 10.04 -14.60 -0.91
CA PRO A 26 10.94 -15.03 -1.99
C PRO A 26 11.02 -14.00 -3.12
N MET A 27 9.88 -13.47 -3.57
CA MET A 27 9.82 -12.42 -4.59
C MET A 27 10.70 -11.22 -4.25
N ARG A 28 10.55 -10.69 -3.04
CA ARG A 28 11.33 -9.53 -2.58
C ARG A 28 12.83 -9.83 -2.51
N GLN A 29 13.22 -11.05 -2.15
CA GLN A 29 14.61 -11.48 -2.11
C GLN A 29 15.21 -11.51 -3.53
N LYS A 30 14.52 -12.15 -4.48
CA LYS A 30 14.95 -12.23 -5.88
C LYS A 30 15.08 -10.86 -6.54
N LEU A 31 14.12 -9.94 -6.29
CA LEU A 31 14.18 -8.57 -6.80
C LEU A 31 15.38 -7.76 -6.24
N LYS A 32 15.90 -8.13 -5.07
CA LYS A 32 17.12 -7.53 -4.52
C LYS A 32 18.39 -8.10 -5.16
N GLU A 33 18.40 -9.39 -5.42
CA GLU A 33 19.59 -10.12 -5.90
C GLU A 33 19.80 -9.96 -7.40
N LYS A 34 18.71 -9.85 -8.15
CA LYS A 34 18.72 -9.71 -9.59
C LYS A 34 18.12 -8.41 -10.06
N GLN A 35 18.81 -7.72 -10.93
CA GLN A 35 18.27 -6.52 -11.59
C GLN A 35 17.37 -6.96 -12.75
N PHE A 36 16.07 -6.87 -12.52
CA PHE A 36 15.04 -7.07 -13.56
C PHE A 36 14.71 -5.75 -14.26
N ASP A 37 14.41 -5.84 -15.54
CA ASP A 37 13.71 -4.76 -16.26
C ASP A 37 12.21 -4.90 -15.94
N LEU A 38 11.73 -4.10 -14.97
CA LEU A 38 10.34 -4.19 -14.46
C LEU A 38 9.32 -3.67 -15.48
N ASP A 39 9.80 -2.89 -16.44
CA ASP A 39 8.99 -2.22 -17.46
C ASP A 39 9.01 -2.98 -18.80
N ASN A 40 9.62 -4.16 -18.81
CA ASN A 40 9.62 -5.02 -19.98
C ASN A 40 8.19 -5.47 -20.31
N GLN A 41 7.87 -5.56 -21.59
CA GLN A 41 6.54 -5.87 -22.11
C GLN A 41 6.52 -7.21 -22.85
N ASP A 42 5.40 -7.93 -22.72
CA ASP A 42 5.11 -9.13 -23.49
C ASP A 42 4.66 -8.79 -24.93
N GLU A 43 4.22 -9.79 -25.69
CA GLU A 43 3.77 -9.65 -27.08
C GLU A 43 2.51 -8.77 -27.23
N ASN A 44 1.72 -8.64 -26.16
CA ASN A 44 0.54 -7.79 -26.09
C ASN A 44 0.86 -6.38 -25.59
N GLY A 45 2.14 -6.08 -25.37
CA GLY A 45 2.58 -4.82 -24.78
C GLY A 45 2.35 -4.73 -23.26
N LYS A 46 1.98 -5.82 -22.59
CA LYS A 46 1.66 -5.84 -21.18
C LYS A 46 2.92 -5.98 -20.33
N THR A 47 3.07 -5.10 -19.32
CA THR A 47 4.08 -5.25 -18.28
C THR A 47 3.67 -6.31 -17.27
N VAL A 48 4.61 -6.75 -16.42
CA VAL A 48 4.28 -7.65 -15.30
C VAL A 48 3.28 -6.99 -14.35
N LEU A 49 3.33 -5.67 -14.20
CA LEU A 49 2.37 -4.91 -13.39
C LEU A 49 0.93 -5.04 -13.94
N ILE A 50 0.72 -4.92 -15.26
CA ILE A 50 -0.57 -5.13 -15.92
C ILE A 50 -1.03 -6.59 -15.74
N ASN A 51 -0.14 -7.55 -15.93
CA ASN A 51 -0.45 -8.96 -15.76
C ASN A 51 -0.92 -9.30 -14.33
N ILE A 52 -0.34 -8.70 -13.29
CA ILE A 52 -0.81 -8.89 -11.90
C ILE A 52 -2.27 -8.44 -11.74
N VAL A 53 -2.64 -7.31 -12.32
CA VAL A 53 -4.01 -6.79 -12.26
C VAL A 53 -5.00 -7.76 -12.91
N GLU A 54 -4.71 -8.20 -14.14
CA GLU A 54 -5.59 -9.09 -14.92
C GLU A 54 -5.74 -10.46 -14.28
N LEU A 55 -4.65 -11.04 -13.79
CA LEU A 55 -4.65 -12.35 -13.13
C LEU A 55 -5.26 -12.30 -11.72
N ARG A 56 -5.81 -11.15 -11.33
CA ARG A 56 -6.31 -10.90 -9.96
C ARG A 56 -5.27 -11.25 -8.90
N GLY A 57 -4.03 -10.90 -9.19
CA GLY A 57 -2.91 -11.07 -8.28
C GLY A 57 -3.08 -10.32 -6.96
N ASN A 58 -2.10 -10.47 -6.08
CA ASN A 58 -2.12 -9.85 -4.78
C ASN A 58 -1.64 -8.40 -4.86
N THR A 59 -2.36 -7.47 -4.24
CA THR A 59 -1.96 -6.06 -4.14
C THR A 59 -0.58 -5.88 -3.47
N GLU A 60 -0.18 -6.80 -2.58
CA GLU A 60 1.18 -6.79 -1.99
C GLU A 60 2.28 -7.00 -3.02
N GLN A 61 2.06 -7.85 -4.03
CA GLN A 61 3.00 -8.06 -5.14
C GLN A 61 3.12 -6.79 -5.98
N MET A 62 1.99 -6.14 -6.26
CA MET A 62 1.95 -4.83 -6.93
C MET A 62 2.73 -3.76 -6.15
N TRP A 63 2.51 -3.65 -4.83
CA TRP A 63 3.26 -2.75 -3.96
C TRP A 63 4.77 -2.97 -4.08
N VAL A 64 5.22 -4.23 -4.10
CA VAL A 64 6.65 -4.53 -4.22
C VAL A 64 7.19 -4.07 -5.56
N LEU A 65 6.54 -4.37 -6.68
CA LEU A 65 7.02 -3.93 -7.99
C LEU A 65 7.10 -2.41 -8.07
N LEU A 66 6.08 -1.71 -7.63
CA LEU A 66 6.04 -0.24 -7.60
C LEU A 66 7.11 0.35 -6.66
N ASP A 67 7.35 -0.26 -5.50
CA ASP A 67 8.43 0.10 -4.59
C ASP A 67 9.83 -0.10 -5.20
N TYR A 68 9.97 -1.04 -6.13
CA TYR A 68 11.21 -1.28 -6.86
C TYR A 68 11.33 -0.44 -8.14
N GLY A 69 10.32 0.38 -8.45
CA GLY A 69 10.38 1.40 -9.49
C GLY A 69 9.71 1.00 -10.81
N ALA A 70 8.82 0.01 -10.82
CA ALA A 70 7.99 -0.24 -11.98
C ALA A 70 7.16 1.00 -12.33
N ASP A 71 7.12 1.37 -13.61
CA ASP A 71 6.32 2.52 -14.09
C ASP A 71 4.84 2.10 -14.28
N PRO A 72 3.90 2.67 -13.51
CA PRO A 72 2.49 2.36 -13.62
C PRO A 72 1.84 2.92 -14.89
N ASN A 73 2.56 3.76 -15.66
CA ASN A 73 2.04 4.52 -16.79
C ASN A 73 2.35 3.90 -18.16
N ILE A 74 2.97 2.74 -18.20
CA ILE A 74 3.22 2.02 -19.46
C ILE A 74 1.89 1.50 -20.00
N GLN A 75 1.69 1.72 -21.30
CA GLN A 75 0.49 1.31 -22.03
C GLN A 75 0.76 0.02 -22.78
N ASP A 76 -0.21 -0.88 -22.78
CA ASP A 76 -0.21 -2.07 -23.62
C ASP A 76 -0.56 -1.75 -25.10
N ASN A 77 -0.70 -2.77 -25.93
CA ASN A 77 -1.02 -2.59 -27.35
C ASN A 77 -2.43 -2.01 -27.60
N GLU A 78 -3.31 -2.02 -26.59
CA GLU A 78 -4.64 -1.38 -26.63
C GLU A 78 -4.58 0.07 -26.10
N GLY A 79 -3.41 0.56 -25.71
CA GLY A 79 -3.22 1.87 -25.07
C GLY A 79 -3.62 1.89 -23.59
N LYS A 80 -3.93 0.73 -22.98
CA LYS A 80 -4.38 0.64 -21.60
C LYS A 80 -3.21 0.54 -20.62
N THR A 81 -3.27 1.32 -19.56
CA THR A 81 -2.33 1.23 -18.43
C THR A 81 -2.81 0.23 -17.38
N ALA A 82 -1.97 -0.09 -16.39
CA ALA A 82 -2.37 -0.91 -15.24
C ALA A 82 -3.61 -0.33 -14.52
N LEU A 83 -3.77 1.01 -14.50
CA LEU A 83 -4.92 1.68 -13.91
C LEU A 83 -6.22 1.41 -14.69
N HIS A 84 -6.17 1.41 -16.03
CA HIS A 84 -7.33 1.02 -16.85
C HIS A 84 -7.79 -0.40 -16.55
N HIS A 85 -6.84 -1.36 -16.50
CA HIS A 85 -7.15 -2.74 -16.16
C HIS A 85 -7.71 -2.88 -14.73
N ALA A 86 -7.19 -2.13 -13.76
CA ALA A 86 -7.69 -2.15 -12.38
C ALA A 86 -9.14 -1.65 -12.28
N CYS A 87 -9.51 -0.65 -13.08
CA CYS A 87 -10.88 -0.16 -13.19
C CYS A 87 -11.82 -1.20 -13.83
N ILE A 88 -11.37 -1.87 -14.90
CA ILE A 88 -12.16 -2.92 -15.58
C ILE A 88 -12.47 -4.09 -14.62
N VAL A 89 -11.50 -4.50 -13.78
CA VAL A 89 -11.70 -5.62 -12.83
C VAL A 89 -12.27 -5.18 -11.48
N ASP A 90 -12.55 -3.88 -11.31
CA ASP A 90 -13.13 -3.25 -10.10
C ASP A 90 -12.31 -3.54 -8.81
N ARG A 91 -10.98 -3.46 -8.89
CA ARG A 91 -10.08 -3.66 -7.76
C ARG A 91 -9.69 -2.32 -7.12
N LYS A 92 -10.51 -1.86 -6.19
CA LYS A 92 -10.35 -0.57 -5.48
C LYS A 92 -9.02 -0.45 -4.75
N ASP A 93 -8.55 -1.51 -4.13
CA ASP A 93 -7.25 -1.60 -3.48
C ASP A 93 -6.08 -1.37 -4.47
N MET A 94 -6.15 -1.98 -5.65
CA MET A 94 -5.15 -1.78 -6.71
C MET A 94 -5.24 -0.37 -7.32
N ILE A 95 -6.45 0.17 -7.49
CA ILE A 95 -6.65 1.55 -7.98
C ILE A 95 -5.95 2.54 -7.03
N ILE A 96 -6.21 2.45 -5.72
CA ILE A 96 -5.57 3.34 -4.74
C ILE A 96 -4.05 3.15 -4.77
N CYS A 97 -3.58 1.91 -4.78
CA CYS A 97 -2.15 1.60 -4.84
C CYS A 97 -1.48 2.26 -6.06
N LEU A 98 -2.03 2.08 -7.25
CA LEU A 98 -1.51 2.66 -8.49
C LEU A 98 -1.50 4.19 -8.45
N LEU A 99 -2.58 4.82 -7.99
CA LEU A 99 -2.65 6.28 -7.85
C LEU A 99 -1.62 6.82 -6.85
N LEU A 100 -1.40 6.15 -5.71
CA LEU A 100 -0.37 6.51 -4.73
C LEU A 100 1.03 6.50 -5.35
N PHE A 101 1.31 5.54 -6.22
CA PHE A 101 2.59 5.42 -6.92
C PHE A 101 2.67 6.25 -8.22
N GLY A 102 1.69 7.08 -8.50
CA GLY A 102 1.75 8.08 -9.58
C GLY A 102 1.19 7.61 -10.92
N ALA A 103 0.33 6.59 -10.93
CA ALA A 103 -0.48 6.32 -12.11
C ALA A 103 -1.26 7.58 -12.51
N ASP A 104 -1.27 7.87 -13.80
CA ASP A 104 -1.94 9.04 -14.38
C ASP A 104 -3.38 8.67 -14.77
N PRO A 105 -4.39 9.22 -14.08
CA PRO A 105 -5.79 8.95 -14.39
C PRO A 105 -6.27 9.60 -15.68
N GLU A 106 -5.51 10.56 -16.23
CA GLU A 106 -5.88 11.31 -17.44
C GLU A 106 -5.36 10.65 -18.73
N LYS A 107 -4.58 9.56 -18.62
CA LYS A 107 -4.14 8.81 -19.80
C LYS A 107 -5.32 8.19 -20.53
N GLU A 108 -5.32 8.36 -21.85
CA GLU A 108 -6.32 7.79 -22.76
C GLU A 108 -5.79 6.50 -23.38
N ASP A 109 -6.69 5.53 -23.55
CA ASP A 109 -6.43 4.32 -24.35
C ASP A 109 -6.54 4.62 -25.87
N ASN A 110 -6.39 3.59 -26.72
CA ASN A 110 -6.47 3.77 -28.17
C ASN A 110 -7.88 4.14 -28.69
N GLU A 111 -8.91 4.03 -27.85
CA GLU A 111 -10.28 4.49 -28.14
C GLU A 111 -10.54 5.92 -27.64
N GLY A 112 -9.54 6.57 -27.01
CA GLY A 112 -9.64 7.91 -26.43
C GLY A 112 -10.37 7.92 -25.07
N LYS A 113 -10.46 6.76 -24.39
CA LYS A 113 -11.11 6.63 -23.09
C LYS A 113 -10.09 6.70 -21.97
N LYS A 114 -10.42 7.43 -20.92
CA LYS A 114 -9.70 7.43 -19.64
C LYS A 114 -10.18 6.28 -18.76
N CYS A 115 -9.36 5.87 -17.80
CA CYS A 115 -9.65 4.71 -16.94
C CYS A 115 -10.94 4.83 -16.12
N PHE A 116 -11.42 6.06 -15.83
CA PHE A 116 -12.62 6.30 -15.02
C PHE A 116 -13.85 6.74 -15.83
N ASP A 117 -13.78 6.87 -17.17
CA ASP A 117 -14.91 7.33 -17.97
C ASP A 117 -16.14 6.42 -17.86
N ASP A 118 -15.91 5.10 -17.82
CA ASP A 118 -16.96 4.10 -17.68
C ASP A 118 -17.03 3.51 -16.24
N TYR A 119 -16.31 4.11 -15.25
CA TYR A 119 -16.27 3.57 -13.91
C TYR A 119 -17.51 3.99 -13.09
N LYS A 120 -18.08 3.05 -12.36
CA LYS A 120 -19.38 3.22 -11.68
C LYS A 120 -19.40 4.24 -10.54
N ASP A 121 -18.25 4.43 -9.88
CA ASP A 121 -18.11 5.32 -8.73
C ASP A 121 -17.47 6.65 -9.17
N ASP A 122 -17.92 7.78 -8.60
CA ASP A 122 -17.24 9.06 -8.80
C ASP A 122 -15.87 9.05 -8.10
N MET A 123 -14.82 9.00 -8.89
CA MET A 123 -13.43 8.94 -8.42
C MET A 123 -12.81 10.31 -8.15
N SER A 124 -13.49 11.41 -8.50
CA SER A 124 -12.94 12.78 -8.42
C SER A 124 -12.44 13.10 -7.01
N LEU A 125 -13.25 12.81 -5.99
CA LEU A 125 -12.90 13.06 -4.59
C LEU A 125 -11.72 12.18 -4.12
N ILE A 126 -11.62 10.95 -4.62
CA ILE A 126 -10.55 10.01 -4.25
C ILE A 126 -9.25 10.45 -4.88
N ILE A 127 -9.27 10.82 -6.15
CA ILE A 127 -8.13 11.37 -6.88
C ILE A 127 -7.63 12.64 -6.20
N GLU A 128 -8.54 13.56 -5.84
CA GLU A 128 -8.21 14.78 -5.11
C GLU A 128 -7.51 14.46 -3.78
N LYS A 129 -8.08 13.58 -2.96
CA LYS A 129 -7.50 13.19 -1.67
C LYS A 129 -6.12 12.55 -1.81
N ILE A 130 -5.90 11.71 -2.83
CA ILE A 130 -4.61 11.07 -3.08
C ILE A 130 -3.60 12.08 -3.60
N THR A 131 -4.02 12.97 -4.51
CA THR A 131 -3.16 14.04 -5.04
C THR A 131 -2.72 14.97 -3.92
N ASP A 132 -3.62 15.29 -3.00
CA ASP A 132 -3.37 16.17 -1.85
C ASP A 132 -2.29 15.64 -0.89
N ILE A 133 -2.15 14.33 -0.76
CA ILE A 133 -1.15 13.67 0.12
C ILE A 133 0.06 13.12 -0.64
N LYS A 134 0.15 13.33 -1.94
CA LYS A 134 1.21 12.73 -2.80
C LYS A 134 2.62 13.08 -2.29
N ARG A 135 2.81 14.31 -1.80
CA ARG A 135 4.08 14.76 -1.23
C ARG A 135 4.46 13.95 0.01
N GLU A 136 3.51 13.74 0.92
CA GLU A 136 3.71 13.00 2.17
C GLU A 136 4.01 11.53 1.85
N PHE A 137 3.26 10.94 0.91
CA PHE A 137 3.51 9.58 0.45
C PHE A 137 4.91 9.39 -0.15
N ILE A 138 5.34 10.31 -1.03
CA ILE A 138 6.70 10.28 -1.61
C ILE A 138 7.76 10.39 -0.51
N SER A 139 7.51 11.16 0.54
CA SER A 139 8.43 11.30 1.68
C SER A 139 8.51 10.05 2.56
N LEU A 140 7.53 9.14 2.47
CA LEU A 140 7.56 7.85 3.15
C LEU A 140 8.57 6.94 2.47
N THR A 141 9.74 6.77 3.08
CA THR A 141 10.74 5.83 2.58
C THR A 141 10.19 4.41 2.50
N ARG A 142 10.75 3.56 1.63
CA ARG A 142 10.42 2.12 1.54
C ARG A 142 10.48 1.43 2.91
N LYS A 143 11.48 1.79 3.75
CA LYS A 143 11.62 1.25 5.10
C LYS A 143 10.42 1.60 5.99
N ARG A 144 9.95 2.87 5.95
CA ARG A 144 8.76 3.31 6.70
C ARG A 144 7.50 2.59 6.20
N ARG A 145 7.27 2.53 4.89
CA ARG A 145 6.11 1.83 4.31
C ARG A 145 6.09 0.34 4.70
N LYS A 146 7.24 -0.34 4.61
CA LYS A 146 7.38 -1.74 5.07
C LYS A 146 7.01 -1.90 6.55
N PHE A 147 7.40 -0.95 7.38
CA PHE A 147 7.10 -1.01 8.81
C PHE A 147 5.62 -0.71 9.10
N LEU A 148 5.00 0.23 8.39
CA LEU A 148 3.57 0.49 8.47
C LEU A 148 2.74 -0.73 8.03
N LYS A 149 3.19 -1.43 6.98
CA LYS A 149 2.57 -2.71 6.58
C LYS A 149 2.66 -3.77 7.68
N TYR A 150 3.82 -3.88 8.31
CA TYR A 150 3.99 -4.77 9.45
C TYR A 150 3.04 -4.43 10.62
N ILE A 151 2.88 -3.14 10.95
CA ILE A 151 1.92 -2.70 11.98
C ILE A 151 0.50 -3.09 11.61
N PHE A 152 0.11 -2.87 10.36
CA PHE A 152 -1.20 -3.20 9.84
C PHE A 152 -1.48 -4.71 9.97
N ASP A 153 -0.53 -5.54 9.51
CA ASP A 153 -0.64 -7.01 9.57
C ASP A 153 -0.69 -7.54 11.01
N GLU A 154 0.11 -6.97 11.93
CA GLU A 154 0.08 -7.34 13.35
C GLU A 154 -1.25 -6.99 14.03
N THR A 155 -1.89 -5.90 13.60
CA THR A 155 -3.19 -5.48 14.13
C THR A 155 -4.32 -6.38 13.64
N ASP A 156 -4.15 -6.99 12.45
CA ASP A 156 -5.13 -7.88 11.80
C ASP A 156 -4.90 -9.38 12.09
N LYS A 157 -3.92 -9.74 12.93
CA LYS A 157 -3.49 -11.15 13.16
C LYS A 157 -4.62 -12.12 13.48
N ASP A 158 -5.63 -11.65 14.19
CA ASP A 158 -6.72 -12.52 14.68
C ASP A 158 -7.78 -12.81 13.60
N TYR A 159 -7.78 -12.08 12.50
CA TYR A 159 -8.84 -12.13 11.48
C TYR A 159 -8.36 -12.59 10.09
N GLY A 160 -7.06 -12.46 9.77
CA GLY A 160 -6.44 -12.97 8.54
C GLY A 160 -7.03 -12.44 7.22
N ALA A 161 -7.87 -11.41 7.30
CA ALA A 161 -8.63 -10.89 6.17
C ALA A 161 -7.90 -9.81 5.36
N LYS A 162 -6.68 -9.41 5.79
CA LYS A 162 -5.90 -8.29 5.23
C LYS A 162 -6.65 -6.94 5.23
N ILE A 163 -7.57 -6.79 6.18
CA ILE A 163 -8.36 -5.59 6.42
C ILE A 163 -8.32 -5.25 7.91
N LEU A 164 -8.14 -3.98 8.21
CA LEU A 164 -8.18 -3.47 9.58
C LEU A 164 -9.62 -3.13 9.93
N ASN A 165 -10.21 -3.83 10.89
CA ASN A 165 -11.58 -3.59 11.35
C ASN A 165 -11.61 -2.90 12.73
N ILE A 166 -12.80 -2.42 13.13
CA ILE A 166 -13.00 -1.72 14.39
C ILE A 166 -12.61 -2.61 15.58
N GLU A 167 -12.89 -3.91 15.53
CA GLU A 167 -12.64 -4.80 16.65
C GLU A 167 -11.15 -5.08 16.84
N SER A 168 -10.42 -5.40 15.75
CA SER A 168 -8.96 -5.58 15.82
C SER A 168 -8.25 -4.32 16.27
N LEU A 169 -8.68 -3.15 15.78
CA LEU A 169 -8.11 -1.87 16.19
C LEU A 169 -8.47 -1.52 17.65
N THR A 170 -9.68 -1.83 18.11
CA THR A 170 -10.08 -1.69 19.51
C THR A 170 -9.19 -2.52 20.43
N ASN A 171 -9.02 -3.81 20.11
CA ASN A 171 -8.17 -4.72 20.88
C ASN A 171 -6.71 -4.25 20.90
N TYR A 172 -6.25 -3.71 19.79
CA TYR A 172 -4.93 -3.10 19.71
C TYR A 172 -4.79 -1.87 20.62
N TYR A 173 -5.77 -0.95 20.63
CA TYR A 173 -5.76 0.24 21.50
C TYR A 173 -5.82 -0.12 22.99
N VAL A 174 -6.67 -1.06 23.39
CA VAL A 174 -6.74 -1.56 24.77
C VAL A 174 -5.39 -2.13 25.21
N LYS A 175 -4.76 -2.92 24.36
CA LYS A 175 -3.47 -3.54 24.64
C LYS A 175 -2.34 -2.52 24.79
N ILE A 176 -2.37 -1.46 23.98
CA ILE A 176 -1.29 -0.47 23.89
C ILE A 176 -1.44 0.64 24.93
N ASN A 177 -2.61 1.27 24.96
CA ASN A 177 -2.83 2.47 25.75
C ASN A 177 -3.36 2.16 27.16
N LYS A 178 -3.72 0.87 27.43
CA LYS A 178 -4.44 0.47 28.64
C LYS A 178 -5.75 1.25 28.82
N GLU A 179 -6.33 1.67 27.70
CA GLU A 179 -7.61 2.36 27.67
C GLU A 179 -8.75 1.43 28.06
N ASN A 180 -9.83 2.03 28.52
CA ASN A 180 -11.07 1.28 28.69
C ASN A 180 -11.58 0.87 27.29
N ALA A 181 -12.18 -0.31 27.18
CA ALA A 181 -12.60 -0.89 25.90
C ALA A 181 -13.65 -0.02 25.15
N GLU A 182 -14.44 0.76 25.86
CA GLU A 182 -15.46 1.64 25.28
C GLU A 182 -14.83 2.85 24.59
N GLU A 183 -13.86 3.51 25.22
CA GLU A 183 -13.08 4.61 24.63
C GLU A 183 -12.27 4.10 23.43
N ALA A 184 -11.57 2.99 23.60
CA ALA A 184 -10.80 2.37 22.53
C ALA A 184 -11.66 2.04 21.30
N ARG A 185 -12.91 1.56 21.52
CA ARG A 185 -13.85 1.26 20.41
C ARG A 185 -14.34 2.54 19.72
N LYS A 186 -14.63 3.59 20.49
CA LYS A 186 -15.01 4.89 19.93
C LYS A 186 -13.89 5.43 19.04
N ASP A 187 -12.69 5.37 19.52
CA ASP A 187 -11.51 5.85 18.82
C ASP A 187 -11.23 5.03 17.57
N ALA A 188 -11.28 3.69 17.64
CA ALA A 188 -11.15 2.83 16.48
C ALA A 188 -12.21 3.12 15.43
N THR A 189 -13.46 3.37 15.85
CA THR A 189 -14.58 3.71 14.94
C THR A 189 -14.30 5.01 14.20
N LEU A 190 -13.89 6.06 14.90
CA LEU A 190 -13.58 7.36 14.30
C LEU A 190 -12.40 7.27 13.33
N PHE A 191 -11.36 6.51 13.68
CA PHE A 191 -10.22 6.29 12.78
C PHE A 191 -10.65 5.59 11.49
N ILE A 192 -11.36 4.46 11.59
CA ILE A 192 -11.82 3.70 10.43
C ILE A 192 -12.73 4.57 9.53
N GLN A 193 -13.69 5.29 10.13
CA GLN A 193 -14.58 6.18 9.39
C GLN A 193 -13.82 7.32 8.67
N GLY A 194 -12.82 7.91 9.31
CA GLY A 194 -12.00 8.97 8.74
C GLY A 194 -11.02 8.49 7.66
N ALA A 195 -10.56 7.25 7.74
CA ALA A 195 -9.61 6.66 6.81
C ALA A 195 -10.24 6.22 5.48
N ARG A 196 -11.53 5.90 5.48
CA ARG A 196 -12.21 5.33 4.31
C ARG A 196 -12.25 6.27 3.11
N LEU A 197 -11.97 5.71 1.95
CA LEU A 197 -12.02 6.42 0.67
C LEU A 197 -13.31 6.11 -0.10
N PHE A 198 -13.77 4.87 -0.06
CA PHE A 198 -14.98 4.44 -0.76
C PHE A 198 -16.18 4.37 0.18
N LYS A 199 -17.35 4.77 -0.31
CA LYS A 199 -18.61 4.55 0.40
C LYS A 199 -19.04 3.09 0.20
N SER A 200 -19.04 2.29 1.26
CA SER A 200 -19.65 0.97 1.29
C SER A 200 -20.68 0.93 2.41
N THR A 201 -21.74 0.15 2.24
CA THR A 201 -22.87 0.11 3.16
C THR A 201 -22.61 -0.68 4.43
N ASP A 202 -21.63 -1.60 4.41
CA ASP A 202 -21.45 -2.58 5.49
C ASP A 202 -20.06 -2.53 6.17
N ASP A 203 -19.24 -1.52 5.86
CA ASP A 203 -17.83 -1.59 6.23
C ASP A 203 -17.49 -0.88 7.51
N VAL A 204 -17.09 -1.68 8.44
CA VAL A 204 -16.39 -1.32 9.67
C VAL A 204 -14.89 -1.59 9.54
N SER A 205 -14.36 -1.57 8.32
CA SER A 205 -12.97 -1.94 8.02
C SER A 205 -12.33 -1.08 6.93
N ILE A 206 -11.00 -1.04 6.90
CA ILE A 206 -10.19 -0.36 5.87
C ILE A 206 -9.12 -1.30 5.34
N THR A 207 -8.71 -1.08 4.09
CA THR A 207 -7.56 -1.74 3.47
C THR A 207 -6.25 -1.12 3.92
N PHE A 208 -5.13 -1.77 3.59
CA PHE A 208 -3.80 -1.20 3.85
C PHE A 208 -3.59 0.13 3.11
N GLU A 209 -4.09 0.24 1.89
CA GLU A 209 -3.99 1.44 1.06
C GLU A 209 -4.73 2.62 1.71
N GLU A 210 -5.94 2.40 2.20
CA GLU A 210 -6.70 3.40 2.93
C GLU A 210 -6.02 3.80 4.25
N PHE A 211 -5.42 2.83 4.96
CA PHE A 211 -4.60 3.09 6.14
C PHE A 211 -3.41 4.00 5.81
N ILE A 212 -2.67 3.74 4.72
CA ILE A 212 -1.55 4.59 4.29
C ILE A 212 -2.04 6.00 3.94
N VAL A 213 -3.17 6.13 3.25
CA VAL A 213 -3.77 7.44 2.94
C VAL A 213 -4.09 8.22 4.22
N ALA A 214 -4.69 7.55 5.22
CA ALA A 214 -4.98 8.17 6.51
C ALA A 214 -3.70 8.64 7.21
N ILE A 215 -2.65 7.82 7.26
CA ILE A 215 -1.35 8.16 7.84
C ILE A 215 -0.73 9.38 7.12
N CYS A 216 -0.79 9.43 5.81
CA CYS A 216 -0.26 10.57 5.04
C CYS A 216 -1.06 11.86 5.30
N ARG A 217 -2.39 11.78 5.44
CA ARG A 217 -3.23 12.94 5.81
C ARG A 217 -2.86 13.49 7.19
N ILE A 218 -2.63 12.63 8.15
CA ILE A 218 -2.13 13.02 9.48
C ILE A 218 -0.78 13.72 9.37
N ALA A 219 0.16 13.13 8.61
CA ALA A 219 1.47 13.70 8.39
C ALA A 219 1.43 15.06 7.70
N LYS A 220 0.49 15.28 6.79
CA LYS A 220 0.29 16.58 6.13
C LYS A 220 -0.07 17.68 7.12
N VAL A 221 -0.92 17.39 8.09
CA VAL A 221 -1.37 18.36 9.09
C VAL A 221 -0.31 18.60 10.17
N HIS A 222 0.35 17.53 10.63
CA HIS A 222 1.20 17.54 11.83
C HIS A 222 2.70 17.32 11.55
N GLY A 223 3.05 17.13 10.28
CA GLY A 223 4.42 16.85 9.84
C GLY A 223 4.81 15.38 9.98
N ASN A 224 5.84 14.98 9.24
CA ASN A 224 6.33 13.60 9.17
C ASN A 224 6.85 13.03 10.50
N LYS A 225 7.18 13.88 11.47
CA LYS A 225 7.62 13.47 12.81
C LYS A 225 6.58 12.59 13.49
N VAL A 226 5.28 12.86 13.29
CA VAL A 226 4.18 12.05 13.85
C VAL A 226 4.28 10.58 13.43
N ILE A 227 4.69 10.31 12.19
CA ILE A 227 4.87 8.94 11.70
C ILE A 227 6.05 8.27 12.41
N ASP A 228 7.15 8.99 12.60
CA ASP A 228 8.33 8.46 13.29
C ASP A 228 8.04 8.18 14.76
N ASP A 229 7.32 9.07 15.42
CA ASP A 229 6.87 8.90 16.81
C ASP A 229 5.94 7.69 16.94
N PHE A 230 5.01 7.51 16.00
CA PHE A 230 4.12 6.33 15.92
C PHE A 230 4.92 5.04 15.76
N ILE A 231 5.86 4.99 14.80
CA ILE A 231 6.71 3.84 14.55
C ILE A 231 7.57 3.52 15.79
N THR A 232 8.12 4.53 16.43
CA THR A 232 8.97 4.37 17.63
C THR A 232 8.17 3.79 18.79
N LYS A 233 6.99 4.34 19.05
CA LYS A 233 6.11 3.86 20.13
C LYS A 233 5.67 2.42 19.90
N PHE A 234 5.32 2.06 18.65
CA PHE A 234 4.99 0.67 18.31
C PHE A 234 6.15 -0.28 18.61
N LYS A 235 7.39 0.10 18.27
CA LYS A 235 8.59 -0.71 18.59
C LYS A 235 8.81 -0.88 20.09
N GLU A 236 8.61 0.17 20.88
CA GLU A 236 8.73 0.11 22.34
C GLU A 236 7.73 -0.85 22.98
N ILE A 237 6.49 -0.85 22.48
CA ILE A 237 5.43 -1.72 22.96
C ILE A 237 5.75 -3.17 22.62
N ARG A 238 6.16 -3.44 21.37
CA ARG A 238 6.55 -4.79 20.94
C ARG A 238 7.66 -5.37 21.81
N LYS A 239 8.69 -4.58 22.13
CA LYS A 239 9.76 -4.99 23.04
C LYS A 239 9.26 -5.40 24.43
N LYS A 240 8.17 -4.79 24.91
CA LYS A 240 7.57 -5.12 26.22
C LYS A 240 6.70 -6.38 26.16
N VAL A 241 6.05 -6.65 25.01
CA VAL A 241 5.10 -7.75 24.84
C VAL A 241 5.77 -9.03 24.33
N GLU A 242 6.78 -8.92 23.48
CA GLU A 242 7.51 -10.03 22.86
C GLU A 242 9.03 -9.83 22.90
N PRO A 243 9.67 -9.98 24.08
CA PRO A 243 11.11 -9.67 24.20
C PRO A 243 12.04 -10.56 23.38
N LYS A 244 11.60 -11.75 22.93
CA LYS A 244 12.42 -12.71 22.16
C LYS A 244 12.39 -12.54 20.64
N ALA A 245 11.46 -11.76 20.07
CA ALA A 245 11.32 -11.59 18.61
C ALA A 245 12.15 -10.44 18.04
N VAL A 246 12.84 -9.66 18.87
CA VAL A 246 13.47 -8.38 18.49
C VAL A 246 14.94 -8.52 18.09
N GLU A 247 15.59 -9.68 18.33
CA GLU A 247 17.03 -9.84 18.05
C GLU A 247 17.38 -9.97 16.55
N GLU A 248 16.42 -10.23 15.68
CA GLU A 248 16.68 -10.37 14.23
C GLU A 248 16.53 -9.06 13.41
N GLU A 249 16.08 -7.95 13.99
CA GLU A 249 15.86 -6.66 13.28
C GLU A 249 16.72 -5.49 13.79
N ALA A 250 17.73 -5.73 14.59
CA ALA A 250 18.58 -4.69 15.16
C ALA A 250 19.56 -4.11 14.14
N ASP A 251 19.10 -3.10 13.38
CA ASP A 251 19.98 -2.07 12.80
C ASP A 251 19.19 -0.78 12.59
N ALA A 252 19.15 0.06 13.60
CA ALA A 252 19.12 1.52 13.52
C ALA A 252 18.89 2.14 14.91
N ASN A 253 19.96 2.66 15.49
CA ASN A 253 19.94 3.60 16.61
C ASN A 253 19.13 4.85 16.26
N ASP A 254 18.23 5.27 17.12
CA ASP A 254 18.12 6.67 17.52
C ASP A 254 17.38 6.81 18.87
N GLU A 255 18.03 7.50 19.81
CA GLU A 255 17.49 7.83 21.12
C GLU A 255 16.75 9.17 21.04
N ASN A 256 15.49 9.20 21.42
CA ASN A 256 14.91 10.40 22.07
C ASN A 256 13.63 10.05 22.84
N LYS A 257 13.64 10.31 24.14
CA LYS A 257 12.52 10.12 25.06
C LYS A 257 11.67 11.39 25.12
N GLY A 258 10.38 11.26 24.86
CA GLY A 258 9.37 12.27 25.17
C GLY A 258 8.02 11.61 25.40
N ASP A 259 7.41 11.89 26.57
CA ASP A 259 6.06 11.44 26.93
C ASP A 259 5.01 12.12 26.02
N LEU A 260 4.62 11.45 24.96
CA LEU A 260 3.49 11.85 24.12
C LEU A 260 2.35 10.85 24.32
N LYS A 261 1.27 11.32 24.94
CA LYS A 261 -0.02 10.63 24.95
C LYS A 261 -0.47 10.47 23.49
N PHE A 262 -0.51 9.23 23.03
CA PHE A 262 -0.78 8.92 21.64
C PHE A 262 -2.29 8.78 21.42
N THR A 263 -2.88 9.83 20.90
CA THR A 263 -4.24 9.79 20.37
C THR A 263 -4.13 10.15 18.88
N MET A 264 -3.82 9.16 18.03
CA MET A 264 -3.84 9.34 16.56
C MET A 264 -5.17 9.89 16.04
N ILE A 265 -6.21 9.74 16.83
CA ILE A 265 -7.60 10.11 16.53
C ILE A 265 -7.85 11.61 16.65
N TYR A 266 -7.19 12.30 17.56
CA TYR A 266 -7.29 13.76 17.64
C TYR A 266 -6.87 14.48 16.36
N TYR A 267 -6.25 13.77 15.43
CA TYR A 267 -5.70 14.35 14.22
C TYR A 267 -6.53 14.07 12.95
N LEU A 268 -7.56 13.23 13.04
CA LEU A 268 -8.48 12.94 11.91
C LEU A 268 -9.80 13.72 11.99
N ILE A 269 -10.12 14.33 13.12
CA ILE A 269 -11.25 15.23 13.33
C ILE A 269 -10.79 16.67 13.14
#